data_49351d7a79d99aa03edffa3dc43fbc11
#
_entry.id   49351d7a79d99aa03edffa3dc43fbc11
#
_cell.length_a   1.000
_cell.length_b   1.000
_cell.length_c   1.000
_cell.angle_alpha   90.00
_cell.angle_beta   90.00
_cell.angle_gamma   90.00
#
_symmetry.space_group_name_H-M   'P 1'
#
loop_
_entity.id
_entity.type
_entity.pdbx_description
1 polymer ?
#
loop_
_entity_poly.entity_id
_entity_poly.type
_entity_poly.pdbx_seq_one_letter_code
_entity_poly.pdbx_strand_id
1 'polypeptide(L)'
;MRAIMLIDDDADTRVAIRDFLTTEGFLVHTAREGQQALHMLEKMDPPDLILLDYKMPVMNGKQFLAIQRRTPRLENIPVVILSAATREWSGAHLEVEEVLPKPVDLEVLLSVVNQILAPPAPPAPPTPEPASREHL
;
A
#
# COMPACT_ATOMS: atom_id res chain seq x y z
N MET A 1 -5.79 -5.16 13.74
CA MET A 1 -5.75 -5.66 12.35
C MET A 1 -5.39 -4.53 11.41
N ARG A 2 -4.43 -4.75 10.55
CA ARG A 2 -3.98 -3.72 9.62
C ARG A 2 -4.98 -3.55 8.49
N ALA A 3 -5.29 -2.31 8.13
CA ALA A 3 -6.29 -1.99 7.13
C ALA A 3 -5.65 -1.50 5.83
N ILE A 4 -6.13 -2.03 4.72
CA ILE A 4 -5.65 -1.67 3.38
C ILE A 4 -6.83 -1.18 2.56
N MET A 5 -6.64 -0.04 1.88
CA MET A 5 -7.60 0.43 0.88
C MET A 5 -7.09 0.03 -0.50
N LEU A 6 -7.86 -0.77 -1.21
CA LEU A 6 -7.51 -1.22 -2.57
C LEU A 6 -8.40 -0.49 -3.57
N ILE A 7 -7.77 0.25 -4.47
CA ILE A 7 -8.47 1.04 -5.48
C ILE A 7 -8.08 0.52 -6.86
N ASP A 8 -9.01 -0.17 -7.53
CA ASP A 8 -8.75 -0.77 -8.82
C ASP A 8 -10.08 -0.90 -9.57
N ASP A 9 -10.13 -0.47 -10.82
CA ASP A 9 -11.35 -0.52 -11.61
C ASP A 9 -11.63 -1.91 -12.19
N ASP A 10 -10.64 -2.78 -12.25
CA ASP A 10 -10.83 -4.14 -12.73
C ASP A 10 -11.37 -5.03 -11.61
N ALA A 11 -12.60 -5.50 -11.78
CA ALA A 11 -13.27 -6.29 -10.75
C ALA A 11 -12.53 -7.58 -10.42
N ASP A 12 -12.01 -8.26 -11.43
CA ASP A 12 -11.31 -9.53 -11.20
C ASP A 12 -10.03 -9.33 -10.41
N THR A 13 -9.25 -8.31 -10.76
CA THR A 13 -8.03 -7.97 -10.03
C THR A 13 -8.38 -7.58 -8.60
N ARG A 14 -9.41 -6.76 -8.43
CA ARG A 14 -9.83 -6.28 -7.12
C ARG A 14 -10.23 -7.42 -6.21
N VAL A 15 -11.04 -8.34 -6.71
CA VAL A 15 -11.48 -9.49 -5.93
C VAL A 15 -10.31 -10.41 -5.59
N ALA A 16 -9.43 -10.68 -6.54
CA ALA A 16 -8.30 -11.57 -6.32
C ALA A 16 -7.36 -11.02 -5.24
N ILE A 17 -7.04 -9.74 -5.31
CA ILE A 17 -6.16 -9.12 -4.32
C ILE A 17 -6.84 -9.04 -2.96
N ARG A 18 -8.10 -8.64 -2.93
CA ARG A 18 -8.84 -8.57 -1.67
C ARG A 18 -8.88 -9.92 -0.98
N ASP A 19 -9.25 -10.97 -1.70
CA ASP A 19 -9.37 -12.29 -1.10
C ASP A 19 -8.04 -12.81 -0.60
N PHE A 20 -6.98 -12.60 -1.37
CA PHE A 20 -5.64 -13.01 -0.99
C PHE A 20 -5.19 -12.31 0.29
N LEU A 21 -5.30 -10.99 0.33
CA LEU A 21 -4.85 -10.22 1.50
C LEU A 21 -5.72 -10.49 2.73
N THR A 22 -7.02 -10.70 2.53
CA THR A 22 -7.91 -11.05 3.63
C THR A 22 -7.48 -12.37 4.25
N THR A 23 -7.12 -13.35 3.42
CA THR A 23 -6.63 -14.64 3.89
C THR A 23 -5.34 -14.47 4.70
N GLU A 24 -4.53 -13.48 4.36
CA GLU A 24 -3.28 -13.20 5.07
C GLU A 24 -3.48 -12.36 6.33
N GLY A 25 -4.71 -12.05 6.69
CA GLY A 25 -5.01 -11.39 7.95
C GLY A 25 -5.22 -9.89 7.90
N PHE A 26 -5.31 -9.32 6.70
CA PHE A 26 -5.56 -7.88 6.56
C PHE A 26 -7.04 -7.57 6.44
N LEU A 27 -7.42 -6.40 6.90
CA LEU A 27 -8.76 -5.87 6.65
C LEU A 27 -8.69 -5.06 5.37
N VAL A 28 -9.42 -5.48 4.33
CA VAL A 28 -9.31 -4.85 3.02
C VAL A 28 -10.62 -4.14 2.66
N HIS A 29 -10.51 -2.85 2.41
CA HIS A 29 -11.60 -2.04 1.87
C HIS A 29 -11.33 -1.84 0.39
N THR A 30 -12.36 -1.91 -0.44
CA THR A 30 -12.17 -1.80 -1.89
C THR A 30 -12.97 -0.65 -2.47
N ALA A 31 -12.41 -0.03 -3.51
CA ALA A 31 -13.09 0.99 -4.28
C ALA A 31 -12.78 0.75 -5.76
N ARG A 32 -13.73 1.12 -6.62
CA ARG A 32 -13.61 0.91 -8.06
C ARG A 32 -12.83 2.01 -8.76
N GLU A 33 -12.73 3.17 -8.14
CA GLU A 33 -12.02 4.30 -8.73
C GLU A 33 -11.72 5.32 -7.63
N GLY A 34 -10.91 6.33 -7.98
CA GLY A 34 -10.37 7.24 -6.99
C GLY A 34 -11.39 8.08 -6.25
N GLN A 35 -12.43 8.55 -6.96
CA GLN A 35 -13.43 9.40 -6.31
C GLN A 35 -14.24 8.63 -5.29
N GLN A 36 -14.61 7.39 -5.60
CA GLN A 36 -15.28 6.51 -4.65
C GLN A 36 -14.41 6.30 -3.42
N ALA A 37 -13.11 6.06 -3.63
CA ALA A 37 -12.18 5.85 -2.53
C ALA A 37 -12.10 7.07 -1.63
N LEU A 38 -12.00 8.26 -2.21
CA LEU A 38 -11.94 9.49 -1.43
C LEU A 38 -13.21 9.69 -0.60
N HIS A 39 -14.36 9.36 -1.19
CA HIS A 39 -15.63 9.47 -0.49
C HIS A 39 -15.68 8.50 0.71
N MET A 40 -15.20 7.28 0.51
CA MET A 40 -15.11 6.29 1.60
C MET A 40 -14.13 6.76 2.68
N LEU A 41 -12.99 7.31 2.28
CA LEU A 41 -11.95 7.74 3.21
C LEU A 41 -12.41 8.91 4.11
N GLU A 42 -13.39 9.68 3.67
CA GLU A 42 -13.95 10.75 4.49
C GLU A 42 -14.70 10.20 5.71
N LYS A 43 -15.20 8.97 5.61
CA LYS A 43 -16.13 8.41 6.60
C LYS A 43 -15.52 7.28 7.41
N MET A 44 -14.29 6.91 7.16
CA MET A 44 -13.66 5.79 7.84
C MET A 44 -12.35 6.23 8.48
N ASP A 45 -11.85 5.42 9.39
CA ASP A 45 -10.51 5.65 9.92
C ASP A 45 -9.50 5.48 8.79
N PRO A 46 -8.44 6.30 8.75
CA PRO A 46 -7.45 6.17 7.70
C PRO A 46 -6.86 4.76 7.67
N PRO A 47 -6.78 4.15 6.48
CA PRO A 47 -6.12 2.84 6.37
C PRO A 47 -4.62 2.95 6.58
N ASP A 48 -3.97 1.82 6.79
CA ASP A 48 -2.53 1.78 7.00
C ASP A 48 -1.75 1.80 5.68
N LEU A 49 -2.42 1.47 4.58
CA LEU A 49 -1.79 1.39 3.26
C LEU A 49 -2.85 1.58 2.18
N ILE A 50 -2.48 2.23 1.09
CA ILE A 50 -3.31 2.34 -0.10
C ILE A 50 -2.63 1.61 -1.24
N LEU A 51 -3.35 0.67 -1.86
CA LEU A 51 -2.97 0.03 -3.12
C LEU A 51 -3.76 0.72 -4.21
N LEU A 52 -3.09 1.34 -5.17
CA LEU A 52 -3.71 2.25 -6.11
C LEU A 52 -3.40 1.87 -7.55
N ASP A 53 -4.44 1.51 -8.30
CA ASP A 53 -4.30 1.33 -9.74
C ASP A 53 -4.04 2.68 -10.39
N TYR A 54 -3.08 2.75 -11.30
CA TYR A 54 -2.75 4.01 -11.94
C TYR A 54 -3.80 4.43 -12.98
N LYS A 55 -4.20 3.50 -13.84
CA LYS A 55 -5.16 3.79 -14.91
C LYS A 55 -6.56 3.48 -14.44
N MET A 56 -7.32 4.50 -14.15
CA MET A 56 -8.71 4.37 -13.75
C MET A 56 -9.54 5.42 -14.47
N PRO A 57 -10.83 5.13 -14.74
CA PRO A 57 -11.73 6.14 -15.29
C PRO A 57 -12.00 7.23 -14.24
N VAL A 58 -12.46 8.37 -14.68
CA VAL A 58 -12.88 9.51 -13.87
C VAL A 58 -11.69 10.18 -13.17
N MET A 59 -10.92 9.43 -12.40
CA MET A 59 -9.77 9.96 -11.67
C MET A 59 -8.65 8.95 -11.73
N ASN A 60 -7.54 9.27 -12.39
CA ASN A 60 -6.40 8.37 -12.46
C ASN A 60 -5.56 8.43 -11.18
N GLY A 61 -4.57 7.54 -11.09
CA GLY A 61 -3.73 7.47 -9.90
C GLY A 61 -3.01 8.76 -9.57
N LYS A 62 -2.54 9.48 -10.58
CA LYS A 62 -1.85 10.75 -10.38
C LYS A 62 -2.77 11.80 -9.75
N GLN A 63 -4.00 11.87 -10.23
CA GLN A 63 -5.00 12.80 -9.71
C GLN A 63 -5.37 12.44 -8.27
N PHE A 64 -5.53 11.15 -8.00
CA PHE A 64 -5.80 10.69 -6.63
C PHE A 64 -4.67 11.08 -5.69
N LEU A 65 -3.42 10.84 -6.09
CA LEU A 65 -2.26 11.18 -5.28
C LEU A 65 -2.20 12.67 -4.97
N ALA A 66 -2.52 13.50 -5.96
CA ALA A 66 -2.51 14.95 -5.76
C ALA A 66 -3.49 15.36 -4.67
N ILE A 67 -4.66 14.75 -4.63
CA ILE A 67 -5.66 15.04 -3.60
C ILE A 67 -5.23 14.48 -2.24
N GLN A 68 -4.74 13.25 -2.22
CA GLN A 68 -4.26 12.62 -1.00
C GLN A 68 -3.18 13.45 -0.32
N ARG A 69 -2.23 13.96 -1.11
CA ARG A 69 -1.10 14.75 -0.59
C ARG A 69 -1.52 16.09 -0.02
N ARG A 70 -2.70 16.59 -0.40
CA ARG A 70 -3.24 17.84 0.12
C ARG A 70 -4.26 17.64 1.23
N THR A 71 -4.51 16.40 1.62
CA THR A 71 -5.50 16.07 2.66
C THR A 71 -4.73 15.65 3.90
N PRO A 72 -4.70 16.48 4.96
CA PRO A 72 -3.84 16.22 6.12
C PRO A 72 -4.01 14.86 6.76
N ARG A 73 -5.24 14.35 6.85
CA ARG A 73 -5.45 13.05 7.47
C ARG A 73 -5.07 11.87 6.59
N LEU A 74 -4.76 12.11 5.31
CA LEU A 74 -4.41 11.06 4.36
C LEU A 74 -2.97 11.16 3.86
N GLU A 75 -2.32 12.30 4.04
CA GLU A 75 -1.07 12.59 3.35
C GLU A 75 0.09 11.67 3.72
N ASN A 76 0.05 11.08 4.90
CA ASN A 76 1.15 10.23 5.37
C ASN A 76 0.88 8.75 5.15
N ILE A 77 -0.25 8.38 4.56
CA ILE A 77 -0.53 6.97 4.28
C ILE A 77 0.36 6.51 3.14
N PRO A 78 1.14 5.44 3.31
CA PRO A 78 1.97 4.93 2.22
C PRO A 78 1.12 4.41 1.07
N VAL A 79 1.61 4.58 -0.15
CA VAL A 79 0.90 4.19 -1.36
C VAL A 79 1.77 3.27 -2.19
N VAL A 80 1.20 2.17 -2.65
CA VAL A 80 1.81 1.27 -3.64
C VAL A 80 0.98 1.39 -4.91
N ILE A 81 1.63 1.66 -6.02
CA ILE A 81 0.97 1.82 -7.31
C ILE A 81 0.97 0.47 -8.03
N LEU A 82 -0.17 0.14 -8.63
CA LEU A 82 -0.31 -1.01 -9.51
C LEU A 82 -0.46 -0.49 -10.94
N SER A 83 0.42 -0.88 -11.85
CA SER A 83 0.40 -0.32 -13.19
C SER A 83 0.79 -1.34 -14.25
N ALA A 84 0.02 -1.39 -15.34
CA ALA A 84 0.36 -2.22 -16.50
C ALA A 84 1.49 -1.61 -17.30
N ALA A 85 1.72 -0.30 -17.17
CA ALA A 85 2.71 0.42 -17.95
C ALA A 85 3.72 1.08 -17.02
N THR A 86 4.71 0.31 -16.58
CA THR A 86 5.72 0.80 -15.65
C THR A 86 6.54 1.95 -16.23
N ARG A 87 6.58 2.09 -17.56
CA ARG A 87 7.29 3.19 -18.20
C ARG A 87 6.68 4.55 -17.90
N GLU A 88 5.40 4.60 -17.56
CA GLU A 88 4.75 5.86 -17.21
C GLU A 88 5.36 6.50 -15.96
N TRP A 89 6.12 5.72 -15.20
CA TRP A 89 6.72 6.17 -13.97
C TRP A 89 8.15 6.64 -14.13
N SER A 90 8.79 6.32 -15.27
CA SER A 90 10.16 6.77 -15.48
C SER A 90 10.14 8.27 -15.74
N GLY A 91 10.68 9.03 -14.80
CA GLY A 91 10.64 10.48 -14.85
C GLY A 91 9.48 11.11 -14.12
N ALA A 92 8.51 10.33 -13.65
CA ALA A 92 7.45 10.87 -12.83
C ALA A 92 7.95 10.94 -11.39
N HIS A 93 8.03 12.12 -10.84
CA HIS A 93 8.50 12.31 -9.46
C HIS A 93 7.33 12.15 -8.50
N LEU A 94 6.74 10.96 -8.52
CA LEU A 94 5.68 10.63 -7.57
C LEU A 94 6.31 9.92 -6.39
N GLU A 95 6.10 10.48 -5.21
CA GLU A 95 6.60 9.87 -3.99
C GLU A 95 5.64 8.79 -3.56
N VAL A 96 5.90 7.58 -4.00
CA VAL A 96 5.15 6.39 -3.59
C VAL A 96 6.15 5.37 -3.05
N GLU A 97 5.64 4.44 -2.25
CA GLU A 97 6.51 3.45 -1.60
C GLU A 97 7.02 2.43 -2.61
N GLU A 98 6.19 2.06 -3.58
CA GLU A 98 6.54 1.05 -4.55
C GLU A 98 5.64 1.13 -5.76
N VAL A 99 6.08 0.64 -6.90
CA VAL A 99 5.28 0.47 -8.10
C VAL A 99 5.39 -0.99 -8.52
N LEU A 100 4.25 -1.68 -8.61
CA LEU A 100 4.20 -3.08 -8.99
C LEU A 100 3.56 -3.24 -10.37
N PRO A 101 4.13 -4.07 -11.24
CA PRO A 101 3.57 -4.30 -12.57
C PRO A 101 2.32 -5.15 -12.51
N LYS A 102 1.43 -4.93 -13.47
CA LYS A 102 0.29 -5.82 -13.71
C LYS A 102 0.64 -6.78 -14.84
N PRO A 103 0.19 -8.03 -14.78
CA PRO A 103 -0.61 -8.62 -13.72
C PRO A 103 0.17 -8.72 -12.41
N VAL A 104 -0.51 -8.47 -11.30
CA VAL A 104 0.14 -8.41 -10.00
C VAL A 104 0.51 -9.81 -9.53
N ASP A 105 1.77 -10.01 -9.19
CA ASP A 105 2.21 -11.23 -8.53
C ASP A 105 1.84 -11.11 -7.05
N LEU A 106 0.93 -11.97 -6.59
CA LEU A 106 0.39 -11.87 -5.25
C LEU A 106 1.44 -12.11 -4.17
N GLU A 107 2.41 -12.99 -4.43
CA GLU A 107 3.49 -13.23 -3.47
C GLU A 107 4.40 -12.00 -3.34
N VAL A 108 4.70 -11.35 -4.45
CA VAL A 108 5.48 -10.13 -4.44
C VAL A 108 4.71 -9.02 -3.73
N LEU A 109 3.41 -8.91 -4.01
CA LEU A 109 2.56 -7.93 -3.35
C LEU A 109 2.56 -8.14 -1.84
N LEU A 110 2.41 -9.37 -1.39
CA LEU A 110 2.42 -9.68 0.04
C LEU A 110 3.75 -9.28 0.68
N SER A 111 4.85 -9.58 0.00
CA SER A 111 6.17 -9.22 0.50
C SER A 111 6.30 -7.71 0.68
N VAL A 112 5.85 -6.94 -0.31
CA VAL A 112 5.89 -5.47 -0.26
C VAL A 112 4.98 -4.95 0.87
N VAL A 113 3.77 -5.47 0.97
CA VAL A 113 2.83 -5.07 2.01
C VAL A 113 3.41 -5.34 3.40
N ASN A 114 3.96 -6.52 3.61
CA ASN A 114 4.56 -6.87 4.90
C ASN A 114 5.75 -5.99 5.24
N GLN A 115 6.54 -5.64 4.24
CA GLN A 115 7.69 -4.78 4.46
C GLN A 115 7.27 -3.38 4.88
N ILE A 116 6.23 -2.84 4.25
CA ILE A 116 5.74 -1.49 4.56
C ILE A 116 5.03 -1.46 5.91
N LEU A 117 4.22 -2.48 6.20
CA LEU A 117 3.39 -2.54 7.40
C LEU A 117 4.03 -3.29 8.56
N ALA A 118 5.26 -3.78 8.38
CA ALA A 118 5.94 -4.44 9.47
C ALA A 118 6.07 -3.47 10.65
N PRO A 119 5.83 -3.92 11.88
CA PRO A 119 6.09 -3.07 13.02
C PRO A 119 7.57 -2.68 12.99
N PRO A 120 7.91 -1.47 13.45
CA PRO A 120 9.31 -1.12 13.55
C PRO A 120 10.01 -2.24 14.31
N ALA A 121 11.13 -2.69 13.77
CA ALA A 121 11.87 -3.78 14.41
C ALA A 121 12.05 -3.41 15.87
N PRO A 122 11.73 -4.31 16.81
CA PRO A 122 12.03 -4.04 18.19
C PRO A 122 13.53 -3.73 18.25
N PRO A 123 13.93 -2.77 19.08
CA PRO A 123 15.36 -2.50 19.23
C PRO A 123 16.02 -3.86 19.44
N ALA A 124 17.00 -4.13 18.61
CA ALA A 124 17.71 -5.40 18.69
C ALA A 124 17.96 -5.71 20.16
N PRO A 125 17.58 -6.90 20.64
CA PRO A 125 17.93 -7.24 21.99
C PRO A 125 19.42 -6.95 22.11
N PRO A 126 19.83 -6.29 23.21
CA PRO A 126 21.24 -6.03 23.36
C PRO A 126 21.92 -7.34 23.02
N THR A 127 22.74 -7.29 22.01
CA THR A 127 23.58 -8.43 21.69
C THR A 127 24.01 -8.99 23.02
N PRO A 128 23.74 -10.27 23.29
CA PRO A 128 24.32 -10.85 24.46
C PRO A 128 25.78 -10.52 24.33
N GLU A 129 26.21 -9.63 25.14
CA GLU A 129 27.59 -9.27 25.12
C GLU A 129 28.36 -10.56 25.09
N PRO A 130 29.31 -10.63 24.19
CA PRO A 130 30.18 -11.77 24.23
C PRO A 130 30.62 -11.86 25.65
N ALA A 131 30.06 -12.77 26.34
CA ALA A 131 30.28 -12.85 27.76
C ALA A 131 31.70 -12.52 28.09
N SER A 132 31.06 -11.76 27.85
CA SER A 132 31.51 -11.53 27.94
C SER A 132 32.20 -11.34 28.12
N ARG A 133 32.56 -11.15 28.28
CA ARG A 133 32.93 -10.99 28.18
C ARG A 133 33.30 -10.96 28.79
N GLU A 134 33.07 -11.36 28.84
CA GLU A 134 33.29 -11.49 29.17
C GLU A 134 33.71 -11.62 29.63
N HIS A 135 34.00 -11.84 29.91
CA HIS A 135 34.31 -12.11 30.09
C HIS A 135 34.64 -12.36 30.47
N LEU A 136 35.05 -12.39 30.70
CA LEU A 136 35.29 -12.86 30.80
C LEU A 136 35.61 -12.98 31.08
#